data_9794780c8411a7fa6b58af83416c686f
#
_entry.id   9794780c8411a7fa6b58af83416c686f
#
_cell.length_a   1.000
_cell.length_b   1.000
_cell.length_c   1.000
_cell.angle_alpha   90.00
_cell.angle_beta   90.00
_cell.angle_gamma   90.00
#
_symmetry.space_group_name_H-M   'P 1'
#
loop_
_entity.id
_entity.type
_entity.pdbx_description
1 polymer ?
#
loop_
_entity_poly.entity_id
_entity_poly.type
_entity_poly.pdbx_seq_one_letter_code
_entity_poly.pdbx_strand_id
1 'polypeptide(L)'
;MNVTIYHNPSCGTSRNTLELIRAAGIEPVVIEYLQNPPTREQLATMIADAHLTVREAIRDKGSPYADLGLDNPDLTDDQLLDAMITTPILINRPFVVTPLGTRLARPSEAVLDILPDTFKGPLFKEDGEQVIDQEGKRIA
;
A
#
# COMPACT_ATOMS: atom_id res chain seq x y z
N MET A 1 16.93 4.27 -7.19
CA MET A 1 16.06 4.46 -6.02
C MET A 1 15.54 3.11 -5.57
N ASN A 2 15.67 2.85 -4.28
CA ASN A 2 15.18 1.58 -3.71
C ASN A 2 13.72 1.72 -3.30
N VAL A 3 12.85 0.93 -3.92
CA VAL A 3 11.42 0.93 -3.64
C VAL A 3 10.99 -0.47 -3.25
N THR A 4 10.18 -0.57 -2.18
CA THR A 4 9.58 -1.84 -1.74
C THR A 4 8.07 -1.68 -1.73
N ILE A 5 7.37 -2.65 -2.30
CA ILE A 5 5.92 -2.73 -2.27
C ILE A 5 5.48 -4.00 -1.54
N TYR A 6 4.59 -3.83 -0.57
CA TYR A 6 3.91 -4.94 0.12
C TYR A 6 2.64 -5.24 -0.66
N HIS A 7 2.72 -6.26 -1.51
CA HIS A 7 1.84 -6.49 -2.65
C HIS A 7 0.87 -7.63 -2.41
N ASN A 8 -0.35 -7.45 -2.90
CA ASN A 8 -1.35 -8.51 -3.03
C ASN A 8 -1.76 -8.61 -4.50
N PRO A 9 -1.34 -9.67 -5.22
CA PRO A 9 -1.64 -9.79 -6.65
C PRO A 9 -3.14 -9.95 -6.96
N SER A 10 -3.94 -10.31 -5.97
CA SER A 10 -5.40 -10.39 -6.13
C SER A 10 -6.11 -9.05 -5.97
N CYS A 11 -5.40 -7.99 -5.56
CA CYS A 11 -5.98 -6.67 -5.33
C CYS A 11 -5.69 -5.74 -6.52
N GLY A 12 -6.76 -5.20 -7.15
CA GLY A 12 -6.61 -4.29 -8.29
C GLY A 12 -5.83 -3.03 -7.95
N THR A 13 -6.06 -2.44 -6.78
CA THR A 13 -5.30 -1.26 -6.33
C THR A 13 -3.81 -1.59 -6.21
N SER A 14 -3.47 -2.77 -5.68
CA SER A 14 -2.09 -3.20 -5.54
C SER A 14 -1.43 -3.43 -6.90
N ARG A 15 -2.13 -4.05 -7.85
CA ARG A 15 -1.64 -4.22 -9.23
C ARG A 15 -1.42 -2.88 -9.92
N ASN A 16 -2.36 -1.95 -9.82
CA ASN A 16 -2.22 -0.61 -10.39
C ASN A 16 -1.02 0.13 -9.81
N THR A 17 -0.80 0.03 -8.51
CA THR A 17 0.33 0.66 -7.84
C THR A 17 1.66 0.10 -8.36
N LEU A 18 1.76 -1.22 -8.49
CA LEU A 18 2.97 -1.88 -9.01
C LEU A 18 3.28 -1.41 -10.44
N GLU A 19 2.26 -1.30 -11.29
CA GLU A 19 2.43 -0.80 -12.66
C GLU A 19 2.91 0.66 -12.67
N LEU A 20 2.40 1.51 -11.78
CA LEU A 20 2.85 2.90 -11.67
C LEU A 20 4.33 2.98 -11.29
N ILE A 21 4.77 2.15 -10.34
CA ILE A 21 6.18 2.10 -9.93
C ILE A 21 7.07 1.69 -11.10
N ARG A 22 6.68 0.63 -11.82
CA ARG A 22 7.43 0.14 -12.97
C ARG A 22 7.46 1.16 -14.12
N ALA A 23 6.36 1.86 -14.32
CA ALA A 23 6.27 2.91 -15.34
C ALA A 23 7.17 4.11 -15.03
N ALA A 24 7.51 4.34 -13.77
CA ALA A 24 8.49 5.35 -13.37
C ALA A 24 9.94 4.93 -13.68
N GLY A 25 10.15 3.73 -14.24
CA GLY A 25 11.46 3.20 -14.56
C GLY A 25 12.12 2.48 -13.38
N ILE A 26 11.34 2.10 -12.38
CA ILE A 26 11.84 1.45 -11.16
C ILE A 26 11.31 0.03 -11.09
N GLU A 27 12.21 -0.94 -10.87
CA GLU A 27 11.81 -2.30 -10.53
C GLU A 27 11.85 -2.45 -9.02
N PRO A 28 10.70 -2.51 -8.33
CA PRO A 28 10.67 -2.56 -6.88
C PRO A 28 10.97 -3.96 -6.35
N VAL A 29 11.34 -4.02 -5.08
CA VAL A 29 11.28 -5.27 -4.32
C VAL A 29 9.80 -5.54 -4.04
N VAL A 30 9.29 -6.66 -4.53
CA VAL A 30 7.88 -7.07 -4.35
C VAL A 30 7.82 -8.08 -3.22
N ILE A 31 7.14 -7.71 -2.14
CA ILE A 31 6.93 -8.61 -1.00
C ILE A 31 5.45 -8.99 -0.99
N GLU A 32 5.15 -10.27 -1.22
CA GLU A 32 3.78 -10.78 -1.10
C GLU A 32 3.51 -11.03 0.38
N TYR A 33 2.96 -10.03 1.04
CA TYR A 33 2.84 -9.99 2.51
C TYR A 33 1.92 -11.06 3.09
N LEU A 34 1.04 -11.66 2.28
CA LEU A 34 0.21 -12.78 2.76
C LEU A 34 1.05 -14.02 3.05
N GLN A 35 2.18 -14.18 2.37
CA GLN A 35 3.11 -15.29 2.53
C GLN A 35 4.35 -14.90 3.33
N ASN A 36 4.77 -13.65 3.21
CA ASN A 36 5.95 -13.10 3.88
C ASN A 36 5.55 -11.79 4.59
N PRO A 37 4.80 -11.87 5.70
CA PRO A 37 4.34 -10.66 6.37
C PRO A 37 5.52 -9.88 6.97
N PRO A 38 5.38 -8.55 7.11
CA PRO A 38 6.37 -7.76 7.81
C PRO A 38 6.43 -8.18 9.27
N THR A 39 7.53 -7.85 9.93
CA THR A 39 7.57 -7.97 11.39
C THR A 39 6.64 -6.93 12.01
N ARG A 40 6.26 -7.14 13.27
CA ARG A 40 5.44 -6.19 14.01
C ARG A 40 6.08 -4.80 14.03
N GLU A 41 7.40 -4.73 14.24
CA GLU A 41 8.14 -3.47 14.26
C GLU A 41 8.15 -2.79 12.88
N GLN A 42 8.37 -3.56 11.82
CA GLN A 42 8.32 -3.04 10.46
C GLN A 42 6.94 -2.48 10.12
N LEU A 43 5.88 -3.20 10.50
CA LEU A 43 4.52 -2.77 10.25
C LEU A 43 4.20 -1.48 11.02
N ALA A 44 4.54 -1.43 12.30
CA ALA A 44 4.33 -0.24 13.13
C ALA A 44 5.06 0.98 12.56
N THR A 45 6.30 0.79 12.11
CA THR A 45 7.11 1.86 11.50
C THR A 45 6.48 2.36 10.21
N MET A 46 6.02 1.45 9.33
CA MET A 46 5.37 1.82 8.08
C MET A 46 4.09 2.61 8.31
N ILE A 47 3.28 2.18 9.27
CA ILE A 47 2.03 2.87 9.62
C ILE A 47 2.34 4.29 10.10
N ALA A 48 3.31 4.45 10.99
CA ALA A 48 3.71 5.75 11.51
C ALA A 48 4.29 6.64 10.40
N ASP A 49 5.15 6.11 9.55
CA ASP A 49 5.77 6.84 8.45
C ASP A 49 4.76 7.27 7.39
N ALA A 50 3.69 6.51 7.23
CA ALA A 50 2.58 6.86 6.34
C ALA A 50 1.59 7.84 6.96
N HIS A 51 1.83 8.27 8.21
CA HIS A 51 0.95 9.19 8.96
C HIS A 51 -0.46 8.66 9.17
N LEU A 52 -0.56 7.35 9.40
CA LEU A 52 -1.83 6.66 9.65
C LEU A 52 -1.94 6.25 11.11
N THR A 53 -3.17 6.09 11.57
CA THR A 53 -3.43 5.31 12.79
C THR A 53 -3.39 3.82 12.46
N VAL A 54 -3.21 2.99 13.48
CA VAL A 54 -3.22 1.53 13.27
C VAL A 54 -4.56 1.08 12.70
N ARG A 55 -5.68 1.65 13.16
CA ARG A 55 -7.01 1.31 12.62
C ARG A 55 -7.15 1.65 11.13
N GLU A 56 -6.59 2.76 10.69
CA GLU A 56 -6.61 3.14 9.28
C GLU A 56 -5.82 2.18 8.39
N ALA A 57 -4.87 1.47 8.97
CA ALA A 57 -4.04 0.50 8.27
C ALA A 57 -4.66 -0.89 8.20
N ILE A 58 -5.83 -1.10 8.81
CA ILE A 58 -6.51 -2.39 8.81
C ILE A 58 -7.51 -2.47 7.66
N ARG A 59 -7.51 -3.60 6.98
CA ARG A 59 -8.49 -3.91 5.93
C ARG A 59 -9.77 -4.45 6.55
N ASP A 60 -10.88 -3.74 6.37
CA ASP A 60 -12.20 -4.16 6.84
C ASP A 60 -12.89 -5.06 5.80
N LYS A 61 -13.10 -4.55 4.59
CA LYS A 61 -13.81 -5.28 3.53
C LYS A 61 -13.03 -6.50 3.06
N GLY A 62 -13.73 -7.65 2.98
CA GLY A 62 -13.12 -8.88 2.50
C GLY A 62 -12.09 -9.47 3.45
N SER A 63 -12.19 -9.15 4.73
CA SER A 63 -11.30 -9.65 5.77
C SER A 63 -12.12 -10.12 6.98
N PRO A 64 -11.52 -10.89 7.90
CA PRO A 64 -12.20 -11.33 9.12
C PRO A 64 -12.27 -10.26 10.22
N TYR A 65 -12.14 -8.98 9.88
CA TYR A 65 -12.09 -7.86 10.83
C TYR A 65 -13.24 -7.89 11.83
N ALA A 66 -14.48 -7.95 11.35
CA ALA A 66 -15.65 -7.97 12.22
C ALA A 66 -15.77 -9.29 12.96
N ASP A 67 -15.48 -10.42 12.31
CA ASP A 67 -15.58 -11.76 12.90
C ASP A 67 -14.58 -11.93 14.05
N LEU A 68 -13.44 -11.27 13.99
CA LEU A 68 -12.43 -11.29 15.03
C LEU A 68 -12.69 -10.26 16.13
N GLY A 69 -13.77 -9.48 16.03
CA GLY A 69 -14.12 -8.47 17.01
C GLY A 69 -13.20 -7.26 16.99
N LEU A 70 -12.51 -7.01 15.88
CA LEU A 70 -11.54 -5.92 15.79
C LEU A 70 -12.20 -4.54 15.64
N ASP A 71 -13.50 -4.49 15.41
CA ASP A 71 -14.29 -3.26 15.40
C ASP A 71 -14.54 -2.71 16.82
N ASN A 72 -14.18 -3.46 17.86
CA ASN A 72 -14.26 -2.99 19.25
C ASN A 72 -13.34 -1.76 19.44
N PRO A 73 -13.92 -0.58 19.80
CA PRO A 73 -13.13 0.65 19.97
C PRO A 73 -12.17 0.62 21.17
N ASP A 74 -12.35 -0.32 22.09
CA ASP A 74 -11.51 -0.43 23.28
C ASP A 74 -10.20 -1.19 23.03
N LEU A 75 -10.01 -1.77 21.84
CA LEU A 75 -8.77 -2.47 21.51
C LEU A 75 -7.61 -1.48 21.39
N THR A 76 -6.47 -1.87 21.95
CA THR A 76 -5.25 -1.07 21.86
C THR A 76 -4.56 -1.26 20.52
N ASP A 77 -3.66 -0.33 20.17
CA ASP A 77 -2.82 -0.46 18.98
C ASP A 77 -2.01 -1.75 18.97
N ASP A 78 -1.49 -2.15 20.14
CA ASP A 78 -0.74 -3.41 20.29
C ASP A 78 -1.59 -4.62 19.96
N GLN A 79 -2.84 -4.65 20.40
CA GLN A 79 -3.78 -5.73 20.10
C GLN A 79 -4.11 -5.78 18.61
N LEU A 80 -4.28 -4.62 17.97
CA LEU A 80 -4.55 -4.53 16.54
C LEU A 80 -3.34 -4.97 15.70
N LEU A 81 -2.13 -4.55 16.08
CA LEU A 81 -0.89 -4.98 15.42
C LEU A 81 -0.68 -6.48 15.53
N ASP A 82 -0.92 -7.06 16.71
CA ASP A 82 -0.82 -8.51 16.90
C ASP A 82 -1.79 -9.27 15.99
N ALA A 83 -3.02 -8.76 15.83
CA ALA A 83 -4.00 -9.36 14.94
C ALA A 83 -3.53 -9.29 13.47
N MET A 84 -2.96 -8.16 13.05
CA MET A 84 -2.48 -7.97 11.68
C MET A 84 -1.32 -8.90 11.34
N ILE A 85 -0.42 -9.14 12.28
CA ILE A 85 0.71 -10.07 12.08
C ILE A 85 0.24 -11.52 12.07
N THR A 86 -0.69 -11.86 12.95
CA THR A 86 -1.25 -13.22 13.03
C THR A 86 -2.11 -13.55 11.80
N THR A 87 -2.82 -12.55 11.27
CA THR A 87 -3.73 -12.70 10.15
C THR A 87 -3.43 -11.63 9.10
N PRO A 88 -2.41 -11.85 8.23
CA PRO A 88 -1.89 -10.80 7.34
C PRO A 88 -2.90 -10.21 6.35
N ILE A 89 -4.00 -10.91 6.02
CA ILE A 89 -5.06 -10.34 5.17
C ILE A 89 -5.67 -9.07 5.77
N LEU A 90 -5.51 -8.87 7.08
CA LEU A 90 -5.96 -7.66 7.78
C LEU A 90 -5.11 -6.44 7.45
N ILE A 91 -3.89 -6.62 6.96
CA ILE A 91 -3.04 -5.50 6.56
C ILE A 91 -3.62 -4.88 5.29
N ASN A 92 -3.96 -3.59 5.37
CA ASN A 92 -4.42 -2.88 4.18
C ASN A 92 -3.27 -2.76 3.17
N ARG A 93 -3.58 -2.61 1.89
CA ARG A 93 -2.59 -2.76 0.80
C ARG A 93 -2.84 -1.82 -0.34
N PRO A 94 -1.78 -1.46 -1.07
CA PRO A 94 -0.38 -1.80 -0.82
C PRO A 94 0.32 -0.71 0.00
N PHE A 95 1.17 -1.11 0.93
CA PHE A 95 2.15 -0.21 1.50
C PHE A 95 3.35 -0.14 0.57
N VAL A 96 3.85 1.07 0.33
CA VAL A 96 5.02 1.32 -0.50
C VAL A 96 6.02 2.16 0.28
N VAL A 97 7.28 1.72 0.28
CA VAL A 97 8.37 2.41 0.97
C VAL A 97 9.40 2.83 -0.06
N THR A 98 9.71 4.13 -0.08
CA THR A 98 10.75 4.70 -0.93
C THR A 98 11.63 5.64 -0.10
N PRO A 99 12.78 6.10 -0.63
CA PRO A 99 13.58 7.13 0.06
C PRO A 99 12.84 8.45 0.27
N LEU A 100 11.77 8.70 -0.48
CA LEU A 100 10.95 9.92 -0.36
C LEU A 100 9.83 9.79 0.68
N GLY A 101 9.57 8.59 1.18
CA GLY A 101 8.56 8.36 2.22
C GLY A 101 7.87 7.01 2.10
N THR A 102 6.82 6.85 2.91
CA THR A 102 5.97 5.65 2.95
C THR A 102 4.52 6.06 2.72
N ARG A 103 3.80 5.29 1.93
CA ARG A 103 2.37 5.50 1.68
C ARG A 103 1.62 4.18 1.67
N LEU A 104 0.40 4.21 2.18
CA LEU A 104 -0.62 3.24 1.82
C LEU A 104 -1.27 3.76 0.53
N ALA A 105 -0.95 3.14 -0.60
CA ALA A 105 -1.33 3.64 -1.91
C ALA A 105 -2.79 3.27 -2.25
N ARG A 106 -3.71 3.94 -1.62
CA ARG A 106 -5.15 3.84 -1.84
C ARG A 106 -5.75 5.26 -1.84
N PRO A 107 -6.13 5.78 -3.01
CA PRO A 107 -6.05 5.16 -4.34
C PRO A 107 -4.60 4.94 -4.80
N SER A 108 -4.43 4.11 -5.83
CA SER A 108 -3.09 3.71 -6.30
C SER A 108 -2.20 4.89 -6.68
N GLU A 109 -2.76 5.96 -7.26
CA GLU A 109 -2.01 7.17 -7.63
C GLU A 109 -1.42 7.92 -6.44
N ALA A 110 -1.80 7.60 -5.20
CA ALA A 110 -1.15 8.17 -4.02
C ALA A 110 0.35 7.80 -3.97
N VAL A 111 0.77 6.73 -4.62
CA VAL A 111 2.18 6.35 -4.72
C VAL A 111 3.01 7.40 -5.45
N LEU A 112 2.40 8.20 -6.30
CA LEU A 112 3.10 9.26 -7.04
C LEU A 112 3.71 10.31 -6.12
N ASP A 113 3.16 10.50 -4.92
CA ASP A 113 3.69 11.43 -3.92
C ASP A 113 5.11 11.05 -3.45
N ILE A 114 5.48 9.79 -3.60
CA ILE A 114 6.76 9.25 -3.11
C ILE A 114 7.61 8.62 -4.22
N LEU A 115 7.29 8.93 -5.48
CA LEU A 115 8.05 8.50 -6.65
C LEU A 115 8.65 9.71 -7.36
N PRO A 116 9.77 9.52 -8.10
CA PRO A 116 10.29 10.58 -8.96
C PRO A 116 9.35 10.81 -10.14
N ASP A 117 9.38 12.02 -10.70
CA ASP A 117 8.58 12.42 -11.87
C ASP A 117 9.32 12.02 -13.15
N THR A 118 9.35 10.72 -13.44
CA THR A 118 10.11 10.14 -14.56
C THR A 118 9.25 9.39 -15.56
N PHE A 119 7.98 9.73 -15.66
CA PHE A 119 7.06 9.10 -16.61
C PHE A 119 7.24 9.64 -18.02
N LYS A 120 7.15 8.77 -19.02
CA LYS A 120 7.44 9.10 -20.43
C LYS A 120 6.21 9.23 -21.31
N GLY A 121 5.02 9.01 -20.77
CA GLY A 121 3.79 9.06 -21.55
C GLY A 121 2.57 8.72 -20.72
N PRO A 122 1.42 8.57 -21.36
CA PRO A 122 0.17 8.35 -20.64
C PRO A 122 0.14 7.00 -19.93
N LEU A 123 -0.51 6.98 -18.78
CA LEU A 123 -0.70 5.78 -17.98
C LEU A 123 -2.13 5.70 -17.50
N PHE A 124 -2.68 4.49 -17.55
CA PHE A 124 -4.06 4.19 -17.17
C PHE A 124 -4.10 3.08 -16.14
N LYS A 125 -5.04 3.15 -15.20
CA LYS A 125 -5.37 2.04 -14.32
C LYS A 125 -6.08 0.93 -15.12
N GLU A 126 -6.24 -0.24 -14.51
CA GLU A 126 -6.93 -1.37 -15.13
C GLU A 126 -8.37 -1.04 -15.55
N ASP A 127 -9.03 -0.14 -14.81
CA ASP A 127 -10.40 0.29 -15.11
C ASP A 127 -10.48 1.36 -16.20
N GLY A 128 -9.34 1.79 -16.75
CA GLY A 128 -9.26 2.81 -17.80
C GLY A 128 -9.09 4.23 -17.28
N GLU A 129 -9.10 4.47 -15.98
CA GLU A 129 -8.86 5.79 -15.43
C GLU A 129 -7.43 6.25 -15.70
N GLN A 130 -7.27 7.40 -16.34
CA GLN A 130 -5.97 7.96 -16.65
C GLN A 130 -5.37 8.66 -15.44
N VAL A 131 -4.10 8.37 -15.13
CA VAL A 131 -3.39 8.95 -13.97
C VAL A 131 -2.16 9.76 -14.38
N ILE A 132 -1.57 9.48 -15.55
CA ILE A 132 -0.46 10.22 -16.12
C ILE A 132 -0.88 10.67 -17.52
N ASP A 133 -0.64 11.94 -17.85
CA ASP A 133 -1.00 12.50 -19.16
C ASP A 133 0.00 12.12 -20.25
N GLN A 134 -0.28 12.56 -21.49
CA GLN A 134 0.57 12.25 -22.64
C GLN A 134 1.97 12.84 -22.54
N GLU A 135 2.16 13.84 -21.70
CA GLU A 135 3.45 14.49 -21.46
C GLU A 135 4.21 13.85 -20.31
N GLY A 136 3.67 12.80 -19.68
CA GLY A 136 4.28 12.14 -18.54
C GLY A 136 4.04 12.83 -17.20
N LYS A 137 3.06 13.71 -17.13
CA LYS A 137 2.73 14.45 -15.91
C LYS A 137 1.54 13.86 -15.20
N ARG A 138 1.57 13.94 -13.87
CA ARG A 138 0.45 13.50 -13.02
C ARG A 138 -0.81 14.31 -13.30
N ILE A 139 -1.91 13.61 -13.46
CA ILE A 139 -3.24 14.20 -13.49
C ILE A 139 -3.71 14.34 -12.04
N ALA A 140 -3.94 15.55 -11.61
CA ALA A 140 -4.30 15.84 -10.21
C ALA A 140 -5.70 15.31 -9.86
#